data_0befcdcdea99c264486ef9ec1bfbf3c7
#
_entry.id   0befcdcdea99c264486ef9ec1bfbf3c7
#
_cell.length_a   1.000
_cell.length_b   1.000
_cell.length_c   1.000
_cell.angle_alpha   90.00
_cell.angle_beta   90.00
_cell.angle_gamma   90.00
#
_symmetry.space_group_name_H-M   'P 1'
#
loop_
_entity.id
_entity.type
_entity.pdbx_description
1 polymer ?
#
loop_
_entity_poly.entity_id
_entity_poly.type
_entity_poly.pdbx_seq_one_letter_code
_entity_poly.pdbx_strand_id
1 'polypeptide(L)'
;MVKVAVMLAQGFEEIEALTVVDVLRRANITCDMVGFEEQVTGSHAIQVSADRVFDGDLSDYYMIVLPGGMPGSAHLRDNQALIQ
;
A
#
# COMPACT_ATOMS: atom_id res chain seq x y z
N MET A 1 9.19 -17.69 -2.01
CA MET A 1 7.94 -17.09 -2.51
C MET A 1 8.09 -15.59 -2.57
N VAL A 2 7.73 -14.99 -3.70
CA VAL A 2 7.79 -13.55 -3.86
C VAL A 2 6.58 -12.91 -3.18
N LYS A 3 6.82 -11.93 -2.33
CA LYS A 3 5.76 -11.16 -1.67
C LYS A 3 5.92 -9.69 -2.04
N VAL A 4 4.81 -9.05 -2.36
CA VAL A 4 4.80 -7.64 -2.73
C VAL A 4 3.93 -6.88 -1.73
N ALA A 5 4.41 -5.74 -1.26
CA ALA A 5 3.64 -4.85 -0.40
C ALA A 5 3.19 -3.64 -1.22
N VAL A 6 1.90 -3.33 -1.17
CA VAL A 6 1.36 -2.10 -1.72
C VAL A 6 1.02 -1.20 -0.54
N MET A 7 1.73 -0.08 -0.41
CA MET A 7 1.56 0.82 0.73
C MET A 7 0.34 1.69 0.54
N LEU A 8 -0.49 1.77 1.56
CA LEU A 8 -1.71 2.59 1.53
C LEU A 8 -1.66 3.63 2.65
N ALA A 9 -1.69 4.90 2.27
CA ALA A 9 -1.84 6.00 3.21
C ALA A 9 -3.16 6.69 2.94
N GLN A 10 -3.67 7.43 3.91
CA GLN A 10 -4.92 8.18 3.73
C GLN A 10 -4.80 9.08 2.51
N GLY A 11 -5.80 9.02 1.62
CA GLY A 11 -5.80 9.79 0.40
C GLY A 11 -5.11 9.11 -0.78
N PHE A 12 -4.85 7.80 -0.70
CA PHE A 12 -4.22 7.08 -1.80
C PHE A 12 -5.13 7.08 -3.04
N GLU A 13 -4.53 6.86 -4.21
CA GLU A 13 -5.30 6.75 -5.46
C GLU A 13 -5.84 5.33 -5.59
N GLU A 14 -7.15 5.19 -5.48
CA GLU A 14 -7.80 3.87 -5.42
C GLU A 14 -7.50 3.03 -6.65
N ILE A 15 -7.64 3.60 -7.84
CA ILE A 15 -7.45 2.84 -9.07
C ILE A 15 -6.00 2.35 -9.17
N GLU A 16 -5.03 3.22 -8.93
CA GLU A 16 -3.62 2.86 -9.03
C GLU A 16 -3.25 1.77 -8.05
N ALA A 17 -3.67 1.92 -6.80
CA ALA A 17 -3.30 0.97 -5.75
C ALA A 17 -4.01 -0.37 -5.93
N LEU A 18 -5.33 -0.34 -6.10
CA LEU A 18 -6.12 -1.57 -6.10
C LEU A 18 -5.98 -2.36 -7.39
N THR A 19 -5.71 -1.68 -8.50
CA THR A 19 -5.44 -2.38 -9.76
C THR A 19 -4.18 -3.22 -9.65
N VAL A 20 -3.13 -2.68 -9.04
CA VAL A 20 -1.89 -3.44 -8.83
C VAL A 20 -2.15 -4.66 -7.97
N VAL A 21 -2.88 -4.49 -6.88
CA VAL A 21 -3.22 -5.61 -5.97
C VAL A 21 -4.00 -6.68 -6.73
N ASP A 22 -5.02 -6.26 -7.48
CA ASP A 22 -5.86 -7.19 -8.22
C ASP A 22 -5.05 -7.97 -9.27
N VAL A 23 -4.26 -7.27 -10.07
CA VAL A 23 -3.47 -7.90 -11.13
C VAL A 23 -2.46 -8.89 -10.56
N LEU A 24 -1.75 -8.51 -9.49
CA LEU A 24 -0.77 -9.40 -8.89
C LEU A 24 -1.42 -10.64 -8.29
N ARG A 25 -2.56 -10.48 -7.64
CA ARG A 25 -3.27 -11.63 -7.06
C ARG A 25 -3.81 -12.56 -8.14
N ARG A 26 -4.25 -12.02 -9.27
CA ARG A 26 -4.68 -12.83 -10.41
C ARG A 26 -3.52 -13.65 -10.97
N ALA A 27 -2.30 -13.14 -10.86
CA ALA A 27 -1.10 -13.83 -11.31
C ALA A 27 -0.53 -14.79 -10.25
N ASN A 28 -1.26 -15.02 -9.17
CA ASN A 28 -0.83 -15.86 -8.05
C ASN A 28 0.41 -15.36 -7.33
N ILE A 29 0.63 -14.05 -7.35
CA ILE A 29 1.70 -13.42 -6.60
C ILE A 29 1.12 -12.91 -5.29
N THR A 30 1.76 -13.26 -4.18
CA THR A 30 1.32 -12.80 -2.86
C THR A 30 1.48 -11.28 -2.79
N CYS A 31 0.37 -10.59 -2.58
CA CYS A 31 0.36 -9.13 -2.53
C CYS A 31 -0.45 -8.67 -1.34
N ASP A 32 0.21 -7.98 -0.42
CA ASP A 32 -0.44 -7.46 0.78
C ASP A 32 -0.65 -5.96 0.66
N MET A 33 -1.82 -5.50 1.07
CA MET A 33 -2.08 -4.09 1.26
C MET A 33 -1.61 -3.72 2.66
N VAL A 34 -0.57 -2.90 2.75
CA VAL A 34 0.02 -2.50 4.02
C VAL A 34 -0.33 -1.05 4.30
N GLY A 35 -1.12 -0.82 5.32
CA GLY A 35 -1.56 0.51 5.70
C GLY A 35 -0.89 0.98 6.98
N PHE A 36 -0.95 2.28 7.25
CA PHE A 36 -0.51 2.83 8.53
C PHE A 36 -1.58 2.68 9.60
N GLU A 37 -2.80 2.34 9.18
CA GLU A 37 -3.94 2.04 10.05
C GLU A 37 -4.69 0.85 9.44
N GLU A 38 -5.56 0.24 10.23
CA GLU A 38 -6.34 -0.90 9.75
C GLU A 38 -7.30 -0.52 8.63
N GLN A 39 -7.89 0.68 8.71
CA GLN A 39 -8.81 1.19 7.70
C GLN A 39 -8.17 2.38 7.02
N VAL A 40 -8.08 2.33 5.70
CA VAL A 40 -7.45 3.40 4.92
C VAL A 40 -8.46 3.89 3.89
N THR A 41 -8.64 5.20 3.82
CA THR A 41 -9.58 5.83 2.89
C THR A 41 -8.83 6.51 1.78
N GLY A 42 -9.17 6.18 0.53
CA GLY A 42 -8.56 6.79 -0.63
C GLY A 42 -9.06 8.19 -0.92
N SER A 43 -8.50 8.81 -1.95
CA SER A 43 -8.83 10.19 -2.32
C SER A 43 -10.27 10.37 -2.80
N HIS A 44 -10.93 9.29 -3.20
CA HIS A 44 -12.31 9.30 -3.65
C HIS A 44 -13.26 8.67 -2.61
N ALA A 45 -12.86 8.71 -1.34
CA ALA A 45 -13.68 8.27 -0.22
C ALA A 45 -13.97 6.76 -0.20
N ILE A 46 -13.17 5.96 -0.89
CA ILE A 46 -13.31 4.51 -0.84
C ILE A 46 -12.45 3.98 0.30
N GLN A 47 -13.10 3.35 1.26
CA GLN A 47 -12.40 2.80 2.42
C GLN A 47 -12.05 1.34 2.18
N VAL A 48 -10.84 0.97 2.50
CA VAL A 48 -10.39 -0.42 2.41
C VAL A 48 -9.77 -0.86 3.72
N SER A 49 -9.83 -2.15 3.99
CA SER A 49 -9.15 -2.74 5.13
C SER A 49 -7.77 -3.20 4.70
N ALA A 50 -6.74 -2.76 5.40
CA ALA A 50 -5.39 -3.21 5.12
C ALA A 50 -5.22 -4.67 5.55
N ASP A 51 -4.40 -5.41 4.80
CA ASP A 51 -4.06 -6.77 5.17
C ASP A 51 -3.10 -6.80 6.35
N ARG A 52 -2.30 -5.75 6.48
CA ARG A 52 -1.30 -5.62 7.54
C ARG A 52 -1.11 -4.15 7.88
N VAL A 53 -0.91 -3.87 9.15
CA VAL A 53 -0.56 -2.51 9.58
C VAL A 53 0.96 -2.40 9.63
N PHE A 54 1.49 -1.32 9.05
CA PHE A 54 2.93 -1.10 8.98
C PHE A 54 3.53 -0.97 10.38
N ASP A 55 4.54 -1.78 10.67
CA ASP A 55 5.21 -1.81 11.97
C ASP A 55 6.67 -1.35 11.90
N GLY A 56 7.07 -0.79 10.77
CA GLY A 56 8.44 -0.34 10.56
C GLY A 56 9.32 -1.37 9.87
N ASP A 57 8.82 -2.56 9.59
CA ASP A 57 9.60 -3.64 9.00
C ASP A 57 8.91 -4.19 7.75
N LEU A 58 9.55 -4.02 6.59
CA LEU A 58 9.09 -4.54 5.31
C LEU A 58 10.08 -5.54 4.73
N SER A 59 10.94 -6.11 5.57
CA SER A 59 12.00 -7.00 5.11
C SER A 59 11.48 -8.30 4.48
N ASP A 60 10.22 -8.66 4.78
CA ASP A 60 9.59 -9.85 4.20
C ASP A 60 9.24 -9.69 2.73
N TYR A 61 9.25 -8.45 2.23
CA TYR A 61 8.74 -8.16 0.90
C TYR A 61 9.85 -8.03 -0.11
N TYR A 62 9.65 -8.64 -1.27
CA TYR A 62 10.57 -8.55 -2.39
C TYR A 62 10.48 -7.18 -3.07
N MET A 63 9.29 -6.61 -3.12
CA MET A 63 9.03 -5.34 -3.79
C MET A 63 8.02 -4.53 -2.97
N ILE A 64 8.21 -3.23 -2.95
CA ILE A 64 7.29 -2.29 -2.29
C ILE A 64 6.77 -1.33 -3.34
N VAL A 65 5.45 -1.26 -3.48
CA VAL A 65 4.80 -0.38 -4.42
C VAL A 65 4.23 0.82 -3.66
N LEU A 66 4.57 2.02 -4.10
CA LEU A 66 4.09 3.27 -3.53
C LEU A 66 3.14 3.92 -4.51
N PRO A 67 1.82 3.71 -4.36
CA PRO A 67 0.86 4.29 -5.29
C PRO A 67 0.87 5.80 -5.21
N GLY A 68 0.54 6.46 -6.32
CA GLY A 68 0.36 7.90 -6.33
C GLY A 68 -0.88 8.34 -5.57
N GLY A 69 -1.19 9.61 -5.64
CA GLY A 69 -2.34 10.19 -4.98
C GLY A 69 -1.95 11.24 -3.97
N MET A 70 -2.69 12.32 -3.97
CA MET A 70 -2.50 13.40 -3.00
C MET A 70 -3.74 13.43 -2.12
N PRO A 71 -3.60 13.44 -0.79
CA PRO A 71 -2.35 13.57 -0.01
C PRO A 71 -1.60 12.27 0.24
N GLY A 72 -2.05 11.15 -0.28
CA GLY A 72 -1.46 9.85 0.02
C GLY A 72 0.05 9.81 -0.26
N SER A 73 0.49 10.29 -1.44
CA SER A 73 1.91 10.31 -1.79
C SER A 73 2.73 11.15 -0.81
N ALA A 74 2.18 12.28 -0.38
CA ALA A 74 2.87 13.13 0.58
C ALA A 74 3.03 12.44 1.93
N HIS A 75 2.01 11.73 2.38
CA HIS A 75 2.08 10.98 3.63
C HIS A 75 3.14 9.89 3.58
N LEU A 76 3.23 9.17 2.45
CA LEU A 76 4.24 8.13 2.29
C LEU A 76 5.64 8.72 2.23
N ARG A 77 5.80 9.81 1.48
CA ARG A 77 7.09 10.48 1.34
C ARG A 77 7.62 11.00 2.67
N ASP A 78 6.71 11.46 3.55
CA ASP A 78 7.09 12.02 4.84
C ASP A 78 7.38 10.95 5.89
N ASN A 79 7.11 9.69 5.57
CA ASN A 79 7.38 8.59 6.51
C ASN A 79 8.81 8.09 6.31
N GLN A 80 9.71 8.47 7.21
CA GLN A 80 11.12 8.17 7.06
C GLN A 80 11.45 6.69 7.08
N ALA A 81 10.59 5.86 7.65
CA ALA A 81 10.80 4.42 7.65
C ALA A 81 10.74 3.82 6.25
N LEU A 82 10.11 4.52 5.29
CA LEU A 82 10.00 4.07 3.91
C LEU A 82 11.08 4.64 3.00
N ILE A 83 11.83 5.63 3.46
CA ILE A 83 12.82 6.34 2.63
C ILE A 83 14.16 5.63 2.59
N GLN A 84 14.39 4.72 3.48
CA GLN A 84 15.68 4.04 3.61
C GLN A 84 16.04 3.12 2.43
#